data_5f8f4e64abf585b5a26f2902c87b6434
#
_entry.id   5f8f4e64abf585b5a26f2902c87b6434
#
_cell.length_a   1.000
_cell.length_b   1.000
_cell.length_c   1.000
_cell.angle_alpha   90.00
_cell.angle_beta   90.00
_cell.angle_gamma   90.00
#
_symmetry.space_group_name_H-M   'P 1'
#
loop_
_entity.id
_entity.type
_entity.pdbx_description
1 polymer ?
#
loop_
_entity_poly.entity_id
_entity_poly.type
_entity_poly.pdbx_seq_one_letter_code
_entity_poly.pdbx_strand_id
1 'polypeptide(L)'
;MITNKAHFTPVHILLYTLPGVPSIYYGSEFGIEGRKERSSDDSLRPALNLEDYESALSDNPFTALIAALGKIRQNTPALSYGSYTELQLTNRQFAFARDLDSVRVIVTVNNDDNDAWMNLPAGNAVEYIGTLTGQKVSVEGGHINVRVGANSGEIWVPSEETSVPETFSENKDSIVEETPVTQEEVKNEGSAETKTASASSVPEAASTKEDTDRTPASTE
;
A
#
# COMPACT_ATOMS: atom_id res chain seq x y z
N MET A 1 7.82 10.73 -15.81
CA MET A 1 8.98 11.32 -15.08
C MET A 1 8.49 12.51 -14.28
N ILE A 2 8.81 12.58 -12.99
CA ILE A 2 8.44 13.72 -12.13
C ILE A 2 9.40 14.86 -12.46
N THR A 3 8.89 15.96 -12.98
CA THR A 3 9.68 17.13 -13.36
C THR A 3 9.73 18.23 -12.29
N ASN A 4 8.81 18.15 -11.32
CA ASN A 4 8.75 19.02 -10.16
C ASN A 4 8.78 18.17 -8.88
N LYS A 5 9.74 18.41 -7.99
CA LYS A 5 9.87 17.66 -6.73
C LYS A 5 8.64 17.75 -5.84
N ALA A 6 7.88 18.84 -5.90
CA ALA A 6 6.63 18.97 -5.16
C ALA A 6 5.63 17.86 -5.50
N HIS A 7 5.65 17.37 -6.73
CA HIS A 7 4.76 16.28 -7.17
C HIS A 7 5.19 14.88 -6.69
N PHE A 8 6.30 14.75 -5.97
CA PHE A 8 6.78 13.47 -5.48
C PHE A 8 5.75 12.81 -4.56
N THR A 9 5.26 13.56 -3.59
CA THR A 9 4.27 13.06 -2.61
C THR A 9 2.97 12.59 -3.28
N PRO A 10 2.25 13.41 -4.07
CA PRO A 10 1.00 12.98 -4.69
C PRO A 10 1.19 11.77 -5.62
N VAL A 11 2.28 11.71 -6.38
CA VAL A 11 2.56 10.59 -7.30
C VAL A 11 2.79 9.30 -6.53
N HIS A 12 3.55 9.32 -5.44
CA HIS A 12 3.82 8.12 -4.65
C HIS A 12 2.61 7.66 -3.83
N ILE A 13 1.77 8.58 -3.35
CA ILE A 13 0.48 8.21 -2.75
C ILE A 13 -0.35 7.42 -3.77
N LEU A 14 -0.49 7.93 -5.00
CA LEU A 14 -1.22 7.22 -6.06
C LEU A 14 -0.59 5.85 -6.36
N LEU A 15 0.74 5.79 -6.49
CA LEU A 15 1.45 4.55 -6.81
C LEU A 15 1.19 3.44 -5.77
N TYR A 16 1.12 3.80 -4.49
CA TYR A 16 0.92 2.83 -3.41
C TYR A 16 -0.55 2.52 -3.11
N THR A 17 -1.50 3.30 -3.61
CA THR A 17 -2.91 3.17 -3.24
C THR A 17 -3.84 2.76 -4.38
N LEU A 18 -3.48 3.03 -5.62
CA LEU A 18 -4.20 2.53 -6.80
C LEU A 18 -4.15 0.99 -6.90
N PRO A 19 -5.13 0.37 -7.59
CA PRO A 19 -5.08 -1.06 -7.89
C PRO A 19 -3.79 -1.44 -8.63
N GLY A 20 -3.22 -2.59 -8.27
CA GLY A 20 -1.99 -3.11 -8.88
C GLY A 20 -0.86 -3.29 -7.86
N VAL A 21 0.34 -3.55 -8.37
CA VAL A 21 1.55 -3.73 -7.56
C VAL A 21 2.44 -2.50 -7.72
N PRO A 22 2.73 -1.76 -6.63
CA PRO A 22 3.64 -0.63 -6.71
C PRO A 22 5.04 -1.10 -7.08
N SER A 23 5.66 -0.41 -8.04
CA SER A 23 7.03 -0.68 -8.47
C SER A 23 7.83 0.61 -8.42
N ILE A 24 8.88 0.62 -7.62
CA ILE A 24 9.81 1.74 -7.49
C ILE A 24 11.03 1.46 -8.34
N TYR A 25 11.37 2.38 -9.24
CA TYR A 25 12.64 2.33 -9.94
C TYR A 25 13.76 2.76 -9.01
N TYR A 26 14.85 2.00 -8.98
CA TYR A 26 15.97 2.21 -8.05
C TYR A 26 16.50 3.65 -8.12
N GLY A 27 16.82 4.21 -6.98
CA GLY A 27 17.25 5.61 -6.82
C GLY A 27 16.08 6.60 -6.64
N SER A 28 14.84 6.21 -7.04
CA SER A 28 13.67 7.06 -6.79
C SER A 28 13.40 7.20 -5.30
N GLU A 29 13.65 6.15 -4.53
CA GLU A 29 13.53 6.14 -3.06
C GLU A 29 14.46 7.13 -2.36
N PHE A 30 15.54 7.51 -3.02
CA PHE A 30 16.48 8.53 -2.54
C PHE A 30 16.25 9.91 -3.16
N GLY A 31 15.28 10.02 -4.08
CA GLY A 31 15.01 11.26 -4.81
C GLY A 31 16.07 11.61 -5.84
N ILE A 32 16.80 10.61 -6.35
CA ILE A 32 17.85 10.81 -7.37
C ILE A 32 17.21 11.30 -8.66
N GLU A 33 17.77 12.35 -9.21
CA GLU A 33 17.34 12.94 -10.47
C GLU A 33 18.16 12.38 -11.63
N GLY A 34 17.48 12.11 -12.73
CA GLY A 34 18.11 11.76 -13.99
C GLY A 34 17.43 12.43 -15.17
N ARG A 35 18.17 12.80 -16.18
CA ARG A 35 17.66 13.42 -17.39
C ARG A 35 18.05 12.57 -18.61
N LYS A 36 17.05 12.18 -19.40
CA LYS A 36 17.32 11.47 -20.63
C LYS A 36 18.15 12.35 -21.58
N GLU A 37 19.28 11.83 -22.00
CA GLU A 37 20.12 12.43 -23.01
C GLU A 37 19.77 11.89 -24.40
N ARG A 38 20.18 12.60 -25.45
CA ARG A 38 19.79 12.27 -26.83
C ARG A 38 20.38 10.93 -27.31
N SER A 39 21.56 10.54 -26.81
CA SER A 39 22.30 9.39 -27.25
C SER A 39 22.66 8.38 -26.15
N SER A 40 22.25 8.66 -24.91
CA SER A 40 22.53 7.80 -23.75
C SER A 40 21.41 7.85 -22.72
N ASP A 41 21.20 6.74 -22.03
CA ASP A 41 20.35 6.62 -20.84
C ASP A 41 21.19 6.54 -19.55
N ASP A 42 22.51 6.77 -19.60
CA ASP A 42 23.41 6.59 -18.47
C ASP A 42 23.05 7.48 -17.28
N SER A 43 22.61 8.71 -17.53
CA SER A 43 22.14 9.63 -16.49
C SER A 43 20.84 9.17 -15.79
N LEU A 44 20.10 8.23 -16.41
CA LEU A 44 18.91 7.60 -15.83
C LEU A 44 19.25 6.32 -15.05
N ARG A 45 20.48 5.84 -15.13
CA ARG A 45 20.95 4.59 -14.53
C ARG A 45 22.25 4.78 -13.78
N PRO A 46 22.30 5.71 -12.80
CA PRO A 46 23.51 5.95 -12.05
C PRO A 46 23.94 4.70 -11.28
N ALA A 47 25.24 4.48 -11.18
CA ALA A 47 25.77 3.53 -10.22
C ALA A 47 25.60 4.11 -8.82
N LEU A 48 24.97 3.37 -7.92
CA LEU A 48 24.72 3.78 -6.53
C LEU A 48 25.62 2.97 -5.60
N ASN A 49 26.24 3.66 -4.67
CA ASN A 49 26.84 3.04 -3.50
C ASN A 49 25.85 3.14 -2.33
N LEU A 50 25.35 1.99 -1.85
CA LEU A 50 24.32 1.99 -0.80
C LEU A 50 24.83 2.53 0.53
N GLU A 51 26.14 2.51 0.77
CA GLU A 51 26.75 3.10 1.97
C GLU A 51 26.50 4.61 2.07
N ASP A 52 26.35 5.29 0.92
CA ASP A 52 26.04 6.73 0.87
C ASP A 52 24.61 7.06 1.33
N TYR A 53 23.77 6.04 1.51
CA TYR A 53 22.34 6.15 1.84
C TYR A 53 21.94 5.43 3.14
N GLU A 54 22.90 5.03 3.98
CA GLU A 54 22.64 4.28 5.22
C GLU A 54 21.67 5.01 6.17
N SER A 55 21.77 6.35 6.25
CA SER A 55 20.90 7.20 7.06
C SER A 55 19.60 7.64 6.35
N ALA A 56 19.38 7.24 5.09
CA ALA A 56 18.31 7.79 4.27
C ALA A 56 16.91 7.63 4.87
N LEU A 57 16.68 6.58 5.68
CA LEU A 57 15.37 6.41 6.32
C LEU A 57 15.06 7.54 7.33
N SER A 58 16.07 8.09 8.00
CA SER A 58 15.94 9.19 8.95
C SER A 58 16.11 10.57 8.33
N ASP A 59 16.98 10.69 7.32
CA ASP A 59 17.46 11.97 6.83
C ASP A 59 16.87 12.37 5.48
N ASN A 60 16.32 11.37 4.73
CA ASN A 60 15.78 11.62 3.41
C ASN A 60 14.24 11.54 3.41
N PRO A 61 13.52 12.66 3.17
CA PRO A 61 12.07 12.67 3.20
C PRO A 61 11.41 11.77 2.12
N PHE A 62 12.08 11.52 0.99
CA PHE A 62 11.57 10.64 -0.05
C PHE A 62 11.59 9.18 0.40
N THR A 63 12.71 8.75 1.00
CA THR A 63 12.83 7.41 1.58
C THR A 63 11.83 7.19 2.72
N ALA A 64 11.71 8.16 3.61
CA ALA A 64 10.76 8.11 4.73
C ALA A 64 9.31 7.99 4.24
N LEU A 65 8.92 8.78 3.24
CA LEU A 65 7.58 8.71 2.65
C LEU A 65 7.31 7.34 2.01
N ILE A 66 8.22 6.83 1.18
CA ILE A 66 8.06 5.55 0.51
C ILE A 66 7.95 4.41 1.54
N ALA A 67 8.79 4.43 2.58
CA ALA A 67 8.73 3.45 3.67
C ALA A 67 7.39 3.51 4.43
N ALA A 68 6.89 4.72 4.71
CA ALA A 68 5.58 4.92 5.35
C ALA A 68 4.44 4.37 4.46
N LEU A 69 4.43 4.73 3.18
CA LEU A 69 3.41 4.25 2.23
C LEU A 69 3.43 2.73 2.07
N GLY A 70 4.63 2.12 2.06
CA GLY A 70 4.78 0.67 2.05
C GLY A 70 4.14 0.01 3.28
N LYS A 71 4.39 0.54 4.48
CA LYS A 71 3.80 0.06 5.74
C LYS A 71 2.28 0.27 5.76
N ILE A 72 1.80 1.44 5.32
CA ILE A 72 0.37 1.72 5.24
C ILE A 72 -0.32 0.69 4.34
N ARG A 73 0.22 0.43 3.15
CA ARG A 73 -0.35 -0.56 2.23
C ARG A 73 -0.35 -1.97 2.80
N GLN A 74 0.71 -2.39 3.50
CA GLN A 74 0.81 -3.71 4.14
C GLN A 74 -0.24 -3.86 5.26
N ASN A 75 -0.48 -2.80 6.03
CA ASN A 75 -1.39 -2.80 7.17
C ASN A 75 -2.85 -2.47 6.80
N THR A 76 -3.11 -2.14 5.54
CA THR A 76 -4.44 -1.73 5.04
C THR A 76 -4.86 -2.65 3.89
N PRO A 77 -5.45 -3.83 4.16
CA PRO A 77 -5.81 -4.82 3.13
C PRO A 77 -6.67 -4.26 2.00
N ALA A 78 -7.53 -3.28 2.29
CA ALA A 78 -8.35 -2.61 1.28
C ALA A 78 -7.52 -1.99 0.14
N LEU A 79 -6.30 -1.48 0.42
CA LEU A 79 -5.42 -0.92 -0.61
C LEU A 79 -4.88 -1.98 -1.57
N SER A 80 -4.79 -3.23 -1.14
CA SER A 80 -4.30 -4.34 -1.96
C SER A 80 -5.42 -5.10 -2.68
N TYR A 81 -6.52 -5.37 -1.97
CA TYR A 81 -7.57 -6.29 -2.41
C TYR A 81 -8.93 -5.62 -2.62
N GLY A 82 -9.13 -4.40 -2.13
CA GLY A 82 -10.41 -3.69 -2.21
C GLY A 82 -10.79 -3.31 -3.64
N SER A 83 -12.08 -3.17 -3.87
CA SER A 83 -12.61 -2.58 -5.10
C SER A 83 -12.28 -1.09 -5.17
N TYR A 84 -12.23 -0.56 -6.38
CA TYR A 84 -11.93 0.84 -6.64
C TYR A 84 -13.22 1.59 -7.00
N THR A 85 -13.41 2.77 -6.38
CA THR A 85 -14.51 3.69 -6.70
C THR A 85 -13.97 5.11 -6.78
N GLU A 86 -14.13 5.78 -7.92
CA GLU A 86 -13.83 7.21 -8.05
C GLU A 86 -14.85 8.03 -7.23
N LEU A 87 -14.35 8.96 -6.41
CA LEU A 87 -15.20 9.85 -5.59
C LEU A 87 -15.21 11.28 -6.11
N GLN A 88 -14.05 11.79 -6.55
CA GLN A 88 -13.91 13.12 -7.09
C GLN A 88 -12.75 13.17 -8.08
N LEU A 89 -12.98 13.81 -9.24
CA LEU A 89 -11.94 14.09 -10.22
C LEU A 89 -12.09 15.50 -10.74
N THR A 90 -11.04 16.27 -10.62
CA THR A 90 -10.89 17.61 -11.21
C THR A 90 -9.58 17.70 -11.98
N ASN A 91 -9.22 18.87 -12.49
CA ASN A 91 -7.94 19.06 -13.16
C ASN A 91 -6.73 18.92 -12.21
N ARG A 92 -6.93 19.10 -10.90
CA ARG A 92 -5.85 19.14 -9.89
C ARG A 92 -6.10 18.27 -8.69
N GLN A 93 -7.33 17.89 -8.40
CA GLN A 93 -7.70 17.09 -7.26
C GLN A 93 -8.25 15.75 -7.71
N PHE A 94 -7.86 14.71 -7.00
CA PHE A 94 -8.33 13.36 -7.21
C PHE A 94 -8.62 12.68 -5.88
N ALA A 95 -9.80 12.09 -5.76
CA ALA A 95 -10.16 11.26 -4.62
C ALA A 95 -10.85 9.99 -5.07
N PHE A 96 -10.53 8.89 -4.42
CA PHE A 96 -11.15 7.59 -4.67
C PHE A 96 -11.23 6.77 -3.39
N ALA A 97 -12.12 5.79 -3.40
CA ALA A 97 -12.24 4.80 -2.33
C ALA A 97 -11.64 3.46 -2.75
N ARG A 98 -11.16 2.73 -1.76
CA ARG A 98 -10.84 1.31 -1.80
C ARG A 98 -11.71 0.60 -0.79
N ASP A 99 -12.66 -0.18 -1.29
CA ASP A 99 -13.67 -0.85 -0.48
C ASP A 99 -13.34 -2.35 -0.37
N LEU A 100 -13.20 -2.84 0.86
CA LEU A 100 -13.04 -4.26 1.18
C LEU A 100 -13.96 -4.63 2.33
N ASP A 101 -14.90 -5.54 2.09
CA ASP A 101 -15.95 -5.90 3.03
C ASP A 101 -16.74 -4.66 3.51
N SER A 102 -16.74 -4.39 4.81
CA SER A 102 -17.37 -3.19 5.39
C SER A 102 -16.44 -1.99 5.51
N VAL A 103 -15.16 -2.14 5.16
CA VAL A 103 -14.13 -1.11 5.32
C VAL A 103 -13.99 -0.31 4.04
N ARG A 104 -14.18 1.00 4.14
CA ARG A 104 -13.87 1.97 3.09
C ARG A 104 -12.64 2.77 3.47
N VAL A 105 -11.60 2.69 2.66
CA VAL A 105 -10.43 3.56 2.74
C VAL A 105 -10.57 4.64 1.67
N ILE A 106 -10.42 5.90 2.05
CA ILE A 106 -10.52 7.04 1.13
C ILE A 106 -9.11 7.58 0.89
N VAL A 107 -8.78 7.82 -0.36
CA VAL A 107 -7.50 8.42 -0.76
C VAL A 107 -7.77 9.76 -1.40
N THR A 108 -7.07 10.77 -0.95
CA THR A 108 -7.17 12.14 -1.49
C THR A 108 -5.80 12.60 -1.98
N VAL A 109 -5.77 13.21 -3.15
CA VAL A 109 -4.56 13.79 -3.75
C VAL A 109 -4.88 15.17 -4.30
N ASN A 110 -4.01 16.12 -4.00
CA ASN A 110 -4.07 17.48 -4.51
C ASN A 110 -2.74 17.81 -5.22
N ASN A 111 -2.81 18.05 -6.51
CA ASN A 111 -1.68 18.41 -7.37
C ASN A 111 -1.76 19.91 -7.76
N ASP A 112 -2.30 20.76 -6.88
CA ASP A 112 -2.33 22.20 -6.99
C ASP A 112 -1.33 22.82 -6.04
N ASP A 113 -0.87 24.03 -6.35
CA ASP A 113 0.00 24.82 -5.48
C ASP A 113 -0.77 25.49 -4.32
N ASN A 114 -2.08 25.33 -4.28
CA ASN A 114 -2.96 25.79 -3.21
C ASN A 114 -3.64 24.62 -2.54
N ASP A 115 -4.02 24.81 -1.28
CA ASP A 115 -4.82 23.83 -0.55
C ASP A 115 -6.21 23.66 -1.18
N ALA A 116 -6.76 22.46 -1.09
CA ALA A 116 -8.09 22.14 -1.59
C ALA A 116 -8.96 21.54 -0.48
N TRP A 117 -10.25 21.89 -0.50
CA TRP A 117 -11.28 21.23 0.30
C TRP A 117 -12.00 20.20 -0.55
N MET A 118 -12.20 19.02 0.04
CA MET A 118 -12.94 17.93 -0.59
C MET A 118 -14.03 17.43 0.35
N ASN A 119 -15.25 17.32 -0.17
CA ASN A 119 -16.39 16.74 0.54
C ASN A 119 -16.71 15.38 -0.09
N LEU A 120 -16.43 14.29 0.64
CA LEU A 120 -16.37 12.95 0.09
C LEU A 120 -17.30 11.99 0.84
N PRO A 121 -18.00 11.10 0.12
CA PRO A 121 -18.86 10.09 0.76
C PRO A 121 -18.04 9.08 1.57
N ALA A 122 -18.40 8.93 2.84
CA ALA A 122 -17.62 8.23 3.86
C ALA A 122 -18.02 6.75 4.06
N GLY A 123 -19.05 6.25 3.43
CA GLY A 123 -19.57 4.91 3.75
C GLY A 123 -20.17 4.86 5.16
N ASN A 124 -19.88 3.78 5.91
CA ASN A 124 -20.52 3.50 7.20
C ASN A 124 -19.66 3.89 8.42
N ALA A 125 -18.48 4.45 8.22
CA ALA A 125 -17.63 4.88 9.32
C ALA A 125 -18.18 6.14 10.00
N VAL A 126 -17.82 6.34 11.28
CA VAL A 126 -18.18 7.53 12.05
C VAL A 126 -17.04 8.56 12.12
N GLU A 127 -15.81 8.09 12.00
CA GLU A 127 -14.61 8.92 12.02
C GLU A 127 -13.53 8.29 11.10
N TYR A 128 -12.70 9.14 10.54
CA TYR A 128 -11.53 8.76 9.75
C TYR A 128 -10.24 9.34 10.35
N ILE A 129 -9.16 8.60 10.20
CA ILE A 129 -7.82 9.03 10.60
C ILE A 129 -6.94 9.06 9.35
N GLY A 130 -6.29 10.19 9.10
CA GLY A 130 -5.26 10.33 8.08
C GLY A 130 -3.99 9.59 8.50
N THR A 131 -3.56 8.62 7.73
CA THR A 131 -2.44 7.73 8.10
C THR A 131 -1.07 8.40 7.99
N LEU A 132 -0.95 9.47 7.18
CA LEU A 132 0.29 10.24 7.02
C LEU A 132 0.39 11.38 8.04
N THR A 133 -0.73 12.02 8.36
CA THR A 133 -0.75 13.21 9.22
C THR A 133 -1.25 12.94 10.64
N GLY A 134 -1.97 11.84 10.86
CA GLY A 134 -2.67 11.58 12.12
C GLY A 134 -3.93 12.44 12.33
N GLN A 135 -4.34 13.22 11.33
CA GLN A 135 -5.54 14.06 11.42
C GLN A 135 -6.79 13.20 11.57
N LYS A 136 -7.66 13.58 12.51
CA LYS A 136 -8.97 12.95 12.70
C LYS A 136 -10.07 13.81 12.08
N VAL A 137 -11.02 13.15 11.42
CA VAL A 137 -12.15 13.80 10.77
C VAL A 137 -13.43 13.00 11.04
N SER A 138 -14.43 13.63 11.65
CA SER A 138 -15.73 13.02 11.87
C SER A 138 -16.54 12.96 10.59
N VAL A 139 -17.41 11.95 10.48
CA VAL A 139 -18.37 11.83 9.39
C VAL A 139 -19.63 12.60 9.74
N GLU A 140 -20.01 13.54 8.88
CA GLU A 140 -21.22 14.34 9.02
C GLU A 140 -22.11 14.16 7.78
N GLY A 141 -23.37 13.79 7.98
CA GLY A 141 -24.30 13.53 6.89
C GLY A 141 -23.83 12.49 5.86
N GLY A 142 -23.03 11.49 6.31
CA GLY A 142 -22.47 10.46 5.45
C GLY A 142 -21.25 10.89 4.63
N HIS A 143 -20.65 12.05 4.95
CA HIS A 143 -19.48 12.59 4.25
C HIS A 143 -18.38 12.99 5.23
N ILE A 144 -17.14 12.98 4.73
CA ILE A 144 -16.02 13.67 5.37
C ILE A 144 -15.72 14.96 4.61
N ASN A 145 -15.39 16.01 5.35
CA ASN A 145 -14.94 17.27 4.76
C ASN A 145 -13.47 17.50 5.15
N VAL A 146 -12.57 17.34 4.17
CA VAL A 146 -11.13 17.31 4.40
C VAL A 146 -10.40 18.42 3.65
N ARG A 147 -9.43 19.02 4.31
CA ARG A 147 -8.47 19.93 3.69
C ARG A 147 -7.24 19.14 3.28
N VAL A 148 -6.89 19.19 2.01
CA VAL A 148 -5.69 18.55 1.46
C VAL A 148 -4.72 19.64 1.05
N GLY A 149 -3.53 19.62 1.65
CA GLY A 149 -2.51 20.63 1.38
C GLY A 149 -2.05 20.67 -0.08
N ALA A 150 -1.40 21.77 -0.45
CA ALA A 150 -0.78 21.93 -1.76
C ALA A 150 0.21 20.80 -2.05
N ASN A 151 0.19 20.26 -3.27
CA ASN A 151 1.10 19.20 -3.74
C ASN A 151 1.22 18.03 -2.74
N SER A 152 0.09 17.58 -2.19
CA SER A 152 0.02 16.62 -1.11
C SER A 152 -1.12 15.63 -1.31
N GLY A 153 -1.36 14.80 -0.32
CA GLY A 153 -2.46 13.87 -0.25
C GLY A 153 -2.53 13.16 1.10
N GLU A 154 -3.57 12.38 1.30
CA GLU A 154 -3.77 11.64 2.53
C GLU A 154 -4.51 10.32 2.25
N ILE A 155 -4.30 9.34 3.11
CA ILE A 155 -4.97 8.06 3.10
C ILE A 155 -5.80 7.99 4.39
N TRP A 156 -7.10 8.10 4.23
CA TRP A 156 -8.06 8.13 5.32
C TRP A 156 -8.54 6.71 5.59
N VAL A 157 -8.24 6.19 6.77
CA VAL A 157 -8.74 4.90 7.24
C VAL A 157 -9.82 5.12 8.29
N PRO A 158 -10.88 4.29 8.33
CA PRO A 158 -11.88 4.42 9.38
C PRO A 158 -11.25 4.17 10.75
N SER A 159 -11.60 4.98 11.73
CA SER A 159 -11.28 4.73 13.13
C SER A 159 -11.99 3.45 13.60
N GLU A 160 -11.31 2.60 14.36
CA GLU A 160 -11.85 1.33 14.86
C GLU A 160 -12.96 1.51 15.91
N GLU A 161 -13.32 2.73 16.29
CA GLU A 161 -14.51 3.02 17.08
C GLU A 161 -15.77 2.75 16.25
N THR A 162 -16.00 1.48 15.94
CA THR A 162 -17.26 1.00 15.42
C THR A 162 -18.31 1.27 16.48
N SER A 163 -19.34 2.04 16.16
CA SER A 163 -20.56 2.11 16.94
C SER A 163 -21.05 0.69 17.23
N VAL A 164 -20.83 0.22 18.44
CA VAL A 164 -21.52 -0.96 18.95
C VAL A 164 -23.01 -0.60 18.91
N PRO A 165 -23.87 -1.34 18.22
CA PRO A 165 -25.29 -1.12 18.35
C PRO A 165 -25.66 -1.30 19.83
N GLU A 166 -26.14 -0.26 20.44
CA GLU A 166 -26.77 -0.35 21.76
C GLU A 166 -28.03 -1.21 21.66
N THR A 167 -27.91 -2.52 21.67
CA THR A 167 -29.00 -3.43 22.00
C THR A 167 -28.45 -4.77 22.45
N PHE A 168 -27.87 -4.80 23.64
CA PHE A 168 -27.98 -5.96 24.51
C PHE A 168 -28.22 -5.45 25.94
N SER A 169 -29.49 -5.29 26.26
CA SER A 169 -29.99 -5.18 27.62
C SER A 169 -29.48 -6.37 28.42
N GLU A 170 -28.75 -6.09 29.49
CA GLU A 170 -28.36 -7.06 30.50
C GLU A 170 -29.58 -7.77 31.06
N ASN A 171 -29.75 -9.04 30.77
CA ASN A 171 -30.50 -9.94 31.61
C ASN A 171 -29.54 -10.55 32.64
N LYS A 172 -29.42 -9.87 33.77
CA LYS A 172 -28.98 -10.47 35.01
C LYS A 172 -30.12 -11.37 35.50
N ASP A 173 -29.92 -12.67 35.45
CA ASP A 173 -30.33 -13.63 36.46
C ASP A 173 -30.09 -15.04 35.90
N SER A 174 -29.09 -15.69 36.41
CA SER A 174 -29.04 -17.10 36.82
C SER A 174 -27.61 -17.51 37.14
N ILE A 175 -27.29 -17.42 38.41
CA ILE A 175 -26.17 -18.11 39.04
C ILE A 175 -26.51 -19.61 39.02
N VAL A 176 -25.68 -20.42 38.40
CA VAL A 176 -25.56 -21.82 38.73
C VAL A 176 -24.09 -22.14 38.97
N GLU A 177 -23.82 -22.37 40.24
CA GLU A 177 -22.60 -22.95 40.79
C GLU A 177 -22.41 -24.37 40.25
N GLU A 178 -21.30 -24.68 39.62
CA GLU A 178 -20.81 -26.06 39.54
C GLU A 178 -19.29 -26.14 39.78
N THR A 179 -19.00 -27.05 40.68
CA THR A 179 -17.76 -27.43 41.34
C THR A 179 -16.69 -28.03 40.41
N PRO A 180 -15.42 -28.05 40.84
CA PRO A 180 -14.27 -28.45 39.99
C PRO A 180 -14.11 -29.98 39.95
N VAL A 181 -13.82 -30.50 38.79
CA VAL A 181 -13.38 -31.90 38.58
C VAL A 181 -11.89 -31.96 38.23
N THR A 182 -11.25 -32.78 39.01
CA THR A 182 -9.88 -33.20 39.18
C THR A 182 -9.19 -33.66 37.88
N GLN A 183 -7.91 -33.38 37.78
CA GLN A 183 -6.92 -33.95 36.87
C GLN A 183 -6.82 -35.47 36.98
N GLU A 184 -6.72 -36.14 35.85
CA GLU A 184 -6.03 -37.43 35.75
C GLU A 184 -5.06 -37.44 34.56
N GLU A 185 -3.82 -37.70 34.93
CA GLU A 185 -2.69 -38.06 34.06
C GLU A 185 -2.95 -39.41 33.38
N VAL A 186 -2.64 -39.50 32.10
CA VAL A 186 -2.27 -40.79 31.49
C VAL A 186 -0.99 -40.61 30.69
N LYS A 187 0.05 -41.23 31.20
CA LYS A 187 1.31 -41.58 30.53
C LYS A 187 1.04 -42.67 29.48
N ASN A 188 1.70 -42.69 28.38
CA ASN A 188 2.79 -43.59 28.03
C ASN A 188 2.95 -43.85 26.52
N GLU A 189 4.20 -43.80 26.10
CA GLU A 189 4.99 -44.71 25.25
C GLU A 189 4.44 -44.99 23.82
N GLY A 190 5.21 -44.84 22.78
CA GLY A 190 6.55 -45.19 22.47
C GLY A 190 6.69 -45.44 20.97
N SER A 191 7.88 -45.23 20.53
CA SER A 191 8.61 -45.95 19.46
C SER A 191 8.32 -45.64 17.97
N ALA A 192 9.25 -44.96 17.38
CA ALA A 192 10.22 -45.40 16.33
C ALA A 192 9.68 -45.94 15.02
N GLU A 193 10.03 -45.38 13.88
CA GLU A 193 10.99 -45.84 12.88
C GLU A 193 10.86 -45.08 11.54
N THR A 194 11.92 -44.48 11.16
CA THR A 194 12.70 -44.45 9.91
C THR A 194 12.04 -44.96 8.63
N LYS A 195 12.12 -44.13 7.56
CA LYS A 195 12.70 -44.46 6.22
C LYS A 195 12.56 -43.26 5.26
N THR A 196 13.64 -42.65 4.94
CA THR A 196 14.51 -42.56 3.74
C THR A 196 13.83 -42.57 2.37
N ALA A 197 14.28 -41.57 1.59
CA ALA A 197 14.50 -41.49 0.14
C ALA A 197 13.26 -41.26 -0.73
N SER A 198 13.27 -40.34 -1.72
CA SER A 198 14.17 -40.34 -2.87
C SER A 198 13.96 -39.07 -3.69
N ALA A 199 15.03 -38.59 -4.27
CA ALA A 199 15.14 -37.53 -5.24
C ALA A 199 14.41 -37.84 -6.56
N SER A 200 13.91 -36.80 -7.26
CA SER A 200 13.68 -36.84 -8.70
C SER A 200 13.76 -35.43 -9.26
N SER A 201 14.88 -35.04 -9.78
CA SER A 201 15.26 -34.74 -11.18
C SER A 201 14.37 -33.72 -11.94
N VAL A 202 15.01 -32.59 -12.21
CA VAL A 202 14.69 -31.55 -13.19
C VAL A 202 14.94 -32.09 -14.60
N PRO A 203 14.11 -31.79 -15.61
CA PRO A 203 14.57 -31.88 -16.99
C PRO A 203 14.97 -30.50 -17.55
N GLU A 204 16.17 -30.45 -17.98
CA GLU A 204 16.81 -29.51 -18.90
C GLU A 204 16.08 -29.53 -20.27
N ALA A 205 15.70 -28.39 -20.80
CA ALA A 205 15.22 -28.27 -22.18
C ALA A 205 16.15 -27.40 -23.01
N ALA A 206 16.57 -28.00 -24.08
CA ALA A 206 17.61 -27.61 -25.03
C ALA A 206 17.32 -26.31 -25.81
N SER A 207 18.42 -25.60 -26.05
CA SER A 207 18.64 -24.57 -27.04
C SER A 207 18.39 -25.08 -28.48
N THR A 208 17.60 -24.37 -29.26
CA THR A 208 17.70 -24.40 -30.71
C THR A 208 17.96 -22.98 -31.25
N LYS A 209 19.13 -22.85 -31.86
CA LYS A 209 19.51 -21.74 -32.72
C LYS A 209 18.76 -21.86 -34.03
N GLU A 210 18.15 -20.79 -34.50
CA GLU A 210 17.93 -20.60 -35.94
C GLU A 210 18.50 -19.25 -36.36
N ASP A 211 19.43 -19.39 -37.24
CA ASP A 211 20.18 -18.43 -38.04
C ASP A 211 19.33 -18.09 -39.28
N THR A 212 18.97 -16.84 -39.50
CA THR A 212 18.60 -16.37 -40.83
C THR A 212 19.13 -14.97 -41.07
N ASP A 213 20.24 -14.99 -41.77
CA ASP A 213 20.80 -14.01 -42.69
C ASP A 213 19.73 -13.25 -43.52
N ARG A 214 19.75 -11.88 -43.46
CA ARG A 214 19.27 -11.03 -44.55
C ARG A 214 19.98 -9.69 -44.55
N THR A 215 20.92 -9.61 -45.49
CA THR A 215 21.62 -8.43 -45.98
C THR A 215 20.70 -7.41 -46.67
N PRO A 216 21.05 -6.11 -46.70
CA PRO A 216 20.20 -5.01 -47.13
C PRO A 216 20.25 -4.78 -48.63
N ALA A 217 19.15 -4.29 -49.19
CA ALA A 217 19.10 -3.71 -50.52
C ALA A 217 18.98 -2.18 -50.42
N SER A 218 19.99 -1.52 -50.97
CA SER A 218 19.99 -0.11 -51.42
C SER A 218 19.00 0.06 -52.56
N THR A 219 18.33 1.16 -52.67
CA THR A 219 18.18 2.01 -53.87
C THR A 219 17.24 3.18 -53.61
N GLU A 220 17.79 4.34 -54.01
CA GLU A 220 17.28 5.65 -54.43
C GLU A 220 16.68 6.59 -53.39
#